data_e92d1a43ddd60c8a1e33dd60b64255aa
#
_entry.id   e92d1a43ddd60c8a1e33dd60b64255aa
#
_cell.length_a   1.000
_cell.length_b   1.000
_cell.length_c   1.000
_cell.angle_alpha   90.00
_cell.angle_beta   90.00
_cell.angle_gamma   90.00
#
_symmetry.space_group_name_H-M   'P 1'
#
loop_
_entity.id
_entity.type
_entity.pdbx_description
1 polymer ?
#
loop_
_entity_poly.entity_id
_entity_poly.type
_entity_poly.pdbx_seq_one_letter_code
_entity_poly.pdbx_strand_id
1 'polypeptide(L)'
;MHRLIRISLITTLIFMFLPVSPVRSAVGAAAPDDYEPGQIVVKLKPLLGIDILGILNLIYGTTTLASLPDHSDIFLLQGPLGADTERLVRVMARDVRLVYAELNYINESPEDGGTNRTYGWGEDSTPMQNQDSTRTIHLEEAHDLSRGGGTLVAVLDTGVQPDHPALANSLDVLGYDFVDNDLAPNEETNGLDDDGDGRVDELYGHGTHVAGIVHLVAPDARLLPLRVLNSDGRGNNFRTASAIVYATHRGADAINLSLGTPHPSALLRQVVGEAAQLGVIVVGAAGNLNTDAKQYPAAEACAIAVTSVNVHDKKSSFANYGDWIGVAAPGENIYSTFPVDGYAWWSGTSMGTPFVAGQAALLRGVNPQLTLDEVGLLIGGSSDSLDRTNPPYRGQLGEGRIDLLASLESLVDGTWPAPEHNVFAGCNQ
;
A
#
# COMPACT_ATOMS: atom_id res chain seq x y z
N MET A 1 3.33 46.32 -84.90
CA MET A 1 3.98 44.97 -84.94
C MET A 1 4.83 44.79 -83.72
N HIS A 2 4.29 44.35 -82.57
CA HIS A 2 5.09 43.98 -81.41
C HIS A 2 4.51 42.72 -80.83
N ARG A 3 5.27 41.62 -80.91
CA ARG A 3 4.97 40.31 -80.34
C ARG A 3 5.32 40.35 -78.86
N LEU A 4 4.30 40.16 -77.99
CA LEU A 4 4.49 39.93 -76.56
C LEU A 4 4.75 38.46 -76.34
N ILE A 5 5.89 38.12 -75.80
CA ILE A 5 6.26 36.79 -75.33
C ILE A 5 5.73 36.62 -73.88
N ARG A 6 4.82 35.70 -73.67
CA ARG A 6 4.39 35.29 -72.32
C ARG A 6 5.36 34.23 -71.81
N ILE A 7 6.09 34.54 -70.76
CA ILE A 7 6.88 33.59 -70.01
C ILE A 7 5.97 32.95 -68.92
N SER A 8 5.71 31.66 -69.04
CA SER A 8 4.97 30.89 -68.03
C SER A 8 5.93 30.37 -67.01
N LEU A 9 5.84 30.84 -65.76
CA LEU A 9 6.62 30.37 -64.63
C LEU A 9 5.91 29.10 -64.07
N ILE A 10 6.51 27.93 -64.28
CA ILE A 10 6.09 26.67 -63.64
C ILE A 10 6.82 26.57 -62.29
N THR A 11 6.07 26.77 -61.22
CA THR A 11 6.55 26.59 -59.85
C THR A 11 6.43 25.10 -59.49
N THR A 12 7.53 24.38 -59.51
CA THR A 12 7.57 22.98 -59.07
C THR A 12 7.67 22.93 -57.57
N LEU A 13 6.59 22.50 -56.94
CA LEU A 13 6.51 22.26 -55.48
C LEU A 13 7.20 20.91 -55.19
N ILE A 14 8.40 20.95 -54.62
CA ILE A 14 9.12 19.77 -54.16
C ILE A 14 8.60 19.42 -52.76
N PHE A 15 7.78 18.38 -52.64
CA PHE A 15 7.44 17.76 -51.35
C PHE A 15 8.66 16.96 -50.85
N MET A 16 9.37 17.50 -49.87
CA MET A 16 10.34 16.70 -49.11
C MET A 16 9.58 15.77 -48.18
N PHE A 17 9.50 14.49 -48.52
CA PHE A 17 9.15 13.42 -47.59
C PHE A 17 10.32 13.27 -46.60
N LEU A 18 10.14 13.77 -45.38
CA LEU A 18 10.97 13.41 -44.26
C LEU A 18 10.58 11.98 -43.85
N PRO A 19 11.54 11.06 -43.67
CA PRO A 19 11.20 9.74 -43.16
C PRO A 19 10.73 9.86 -41.73
N VAL A 20 9.48 9.49 -41.45
CA VAL A 20 8.95 9.26 -40.14
C VAL A 20 9.65 8.03 -39.57
N SER A 21 10.60 8.24 -38.68
CA SER A 21 11.22 7.15 -37.93
C SER A 21 10.11 6.52 -37.05
N PRO A 22 10.01 5.19 -37.00
CA PRO A 22 9.07 4.55 -36.09
C PRO A 22 9.48 4.90 -34.67
N VAL A 23 8.57 5.54 -33.93
CA VAL A 23 8.66 5.70 -32.48
C VAL A 23 8.69 4.28 -31.91
N ARG A 24 9.88 3.78 -31.60
CA ARG A 24 10.01 2.63 -30.70
C ARG A 24 9.47 3.12 -29.35
N SER A 25 8.36 2.55 -28.93
CA SER A 25 7.96 2.60 -27.53
C SER A 25 9.13 2.05 -26.72
N ALA A 26 9.94 2.94 -26.18
CA ALA A 26 10.85 2.58 -25.12
C ALA A 26 9.96 2.09 -23.98
N VAL A 27 10.13 0.85 -23.54
CA VAL A 27 9.78 0.42 -22.19
C VAL A 27 10.50 1.45 -21.33
N GLY A 28 9.74 2.30 -20.65
CA GLY A 28 10.30 3.45 -19.94
C GLY A 28 11.38 2.99 -18.98
N ALA A 29 12.55 3.58 -19.07
CA ALA A 29 13.45 3.61 -17.94
C ALA A 29 12.66 4.25 -16.79
N ALA A 30 12.73 3.64 -15.58
CA ALA A 30 12.15 4.23 -14.39
C ALA A 30 12.58 5.70 -14.32
N ALA A 31 11.66 6.59 -13.96
CA ALA A 31 12.04 7.97 -13.69
C ALA A 31 13.07 7.96 -12.55
N PRO A 32 13.98 8.95 -12.47
CA PRO A 32 14.96 9.00 -11.39
C PRO A 32 14.35 8.99 -9.98
N ASP A 33 13.06 9.26 -9.88
CA ASP A 33 12.29 9.38 -8.65
C ASP A 33 11.56 8.09 -8.24
N ASP A 34 11.61 7.01 -9.06
CA ASP A 34 10.91 5.75 -8.76
C ASP A 34 11.66 4.83 -7.78
N TYR A 35 12.92 5.13 -7.48
CA TYR A 35 13.77 4.31 -6.58
C TYR A 35 14.84 5.14 -5.88
N GLU A 36 15.34 4.66 -4.76
CA GLU A 36 16.45 5.28 -4.02
C GLU A 36 17.77 5.20 -4.82
N PRO A 37 18.36 6.35 -5.20
CA PRO A 37 19.57 6.36 -6.02
C PRO A 37 20.74 5.62 -5.38
N GLY A 38 21.31 4.68 -6.11
CA GLY A 38 22.43 3.85 -5.65
C GLY A 38 22.04 2.68 -4.76
N GLN A 39 20.80 2.57 -4.30
CA GLN A 39 20.37 1.50 -3.41
C GLN A 39 19.89 0.27 -4.20
N ILE A 40 20.37 -0.89 -3.76
CA ILE A 40 20.12 -2.19 -4.41
C ILE A 40 19.76 -3.20 -3.33
N VAL A 41 18.62 -3.86 -3.48
CA VAL A 41 18.24 -5.00 -2.63
C VAL A 41 18.72 -6.29 -3.28
N VAL A 42 19.38 -7.14 -2.50
CA VAL A 42 19.86 -8.43 -2.96
C VAL A 42 19.46 -9.56 -2.03
N LYS A 43 19.14 -10.72 -2.60
CA LYS A 43 19.02 -11.97 -1.85
C LYS A 43 20.10 -12.95 -2.30
N LEU A 44 20.87 -13.44 -1.34
CA LEU A 44 21.96 -14.40 -1.55
C LEU A 44 21.39 -15.83 -1.69
N LYS A 45 22.06 -16.65 -2.51
CA LYS A 45 21.84 -18.10 -2.46
C LYS A 45 22.61 -18.70 -1.29
N PRO A 46 22.05 -19.68 -0.57
CA PRO A 46 22.76 -20.36 0.49
C PRO A 46 23.92 -21.18 -0.11
N LEU A 47 25.16 -20.74 0.15
CA LEU A 47 26.38 -21.46 -0.20
C LEU A 47 27.18 -21.65 1.08
N LEU A 48 27.42 -22.90 1.45
CA LEU A 48 28.12 -23.27 2.70
C LEU A 48 29.56 -22.76 2.70
N GLY A 49 29.92 -22.00 3.75
CA GLY A 49 31.29 -21.66 4.09
C GLY A 49 31.96 -20.56 3.24
N ILE A 50 31.21 -19.82 2.44
CA ILE A 50 31.73 -18.72 1.60
C ILE A 50 31.09 -17.40 2.01
N ASP A 51 31.90 -16.37 2.26
CA ASP A 51 31.45 -14.98 2.41
C ASP A 51 31.03 -14.40 1.05
N ILE A 52 29.82 -14.71 0.63
CA ILE A 52 29.25 -14.25 -0.65
C ILE A 52 29.10 -12.73 -0.65
N LEU A 53 28.64 -12.15 0.44
CA LEU A 53 28.39 -10.71 0.56
C LEU A 53 29.67 -9.89 0.38
N GLY A 54 30.76 -10.28 1.07
CA GLY A 54 32.05 -9.62 0.91
C GLY A 54 32.62 -9.75 -0.53
N ILE A 55 32.43 -10.90 -1.16
CA ILE A 55 32.82 -11.10 -2.56
C ILE A 55 31.99 -10.20 -3.52
N LEU A 56 30.68 -10.08 -3.32
CA LEU A 56 29.84 -9.21 -4.12
C LEU A 56 30.23 -7.75 -3.97
N ASN A 57 30.45 -7.29 -2.72
CA ASN A 57 30.89 -5.94 -2.43
C ASN A 57 32.22 -5.62 -3.14
N LEU A 58 33.15 -6.57 -3.14
CA LEU A 58 34.43 -6.39 -3.82
C LEU A 58 34.29 -6.33 -5.35
N ILE A 59 33.46 -7.20 -5.95
CA ILE A 59 33.31 -7.30 -7.41
C ILE A 59 32.55 -6.10 -7.98
N TYR A 60 31.48 -5.68 -7.30
CA TYR A 60 30.60 -4.61 -7.79
C TYR A 60 30.93 -3.24 -7.23
N GLY A 61 31.87 -3.15 -6.28
CA GLY A 61 32.24 -1.91 -5.59
C GLY A 61 31.12 -1.41 -4.69
N THR A 62 30.25 -2.30 -4.21
CA THR A 62 29.13 -1.97 -3.33
C THR A 62 29.56 -1.97 -1.86
N THR A 63 28.77 -1.31 -1.01
CA THR A 63 28.87 -1.39 0.45
C THR A 63 27.54 -1.84 1.03
N THR A 64 27.57 -2.64 2.08
CA THR A 64 26.36 -3.07 2.77
C THR A 64 25.85 -1.94 3.67
N LEU A 65 24.58 -1.54 3.49
CA LEU A 65 23.90 -0.56 4.33
C LEU A 65 23.17 -1.24 5.49
N ALA A 66 22.43 -2.30 5.20
CA ALA A 66 21.61 -3.01 6.17
C ALA A 66 21.39 -4.48 5.78
N SER A 67 20.99 -5.30 6.75
CA SER A 67 20.37 -6.61 6.53
C SER A 67 18.88 -6.52 6.84
N LEU A 68 18.04 -7.28 6.11
CA LEU A 68 16.64 -7.40 6.47
C LEU A 68 16.53 -8.09 7.84
N PRO A 69 15.72 -7.59 8.77
CA PRO A 69 15.51 -8.23 10.08
C PRO A 69 15.18 -9.72 9.92
N ASP A 70 15.74 -10.55 10.79
CA ASP A 70 15.55 -12.01 10.84
C ASP A 70 15.91 -12.79 9.56
N HIS A 71 16.52 -12.11 8.56
CA HIS A 71 17.04 -12.72 7.33
C HIS A 71 18.54 -12.54 7.22
N SER A 72 19.26 -13.65 7.16
CA SER A 72 20.73 -13.66 7.04
C SER A 72 21.22 -13.60 5.59
N ASP A 73 20.30 -13.57 4.62
CA ASP A 73 20.57 -13.67 3.18
C ASP A 73 20.03 -12.51 2.34
N ILE A 74 19.33 -11.54 2.97
CA ILE A 74 18.77 -10.37 2.28
C ILE A 74 19.43 -9.09 2.80
N PHE A 75 19.96 -8.29 1.88
CA PHE A 75 20.73 -7.10 2.20
C PHE A 75 20.34 -5.91 1.32
N LEU A 76 20.44 -4.73 1.93
CA LEU A 76 20.46 -3.45 1.23
C LEU A 76 21.91 -3.04 0.98
N LEU A 77 22.24 -2.78 -0.26
CA LEU A 77 23.58 -2.36 -0.68
C LEU A 77 23.55 -0.94 -1.24
N GLN A 78 24.64 -0.19 -1.03
CA GLN A 78 24.93 1.06 -1.72
C GLN A 78 25.90 0.79 -2.87
N GLY A 79 25.53 1.16 -4.06
CA GLY A 79 26.39 1.14 -5.24
C GLY A 79 27.45 2.25 -5.22
N PRO A 80 28.47 2.16 -6.08
CA PRO A 80 29.51 3.19 -6.20
C PRO A 80 28.89 4.57 -6.54
N LEU A 81 29.47 5.62 -5.99
CA LEU A 81 29.02 6.99 -6.25
C LEU A 81 29.03 7.31 -7.75
N GLY A 82 27.92 7.80 -8.27
CA GLY A 82 27.74 8.16 -9.67
C GLY A 82 27.56 6.95 -10.63
N ALA A 83 27.42 5.73 -10.09
CA ALA A 83 27.08 4.57 -10.90
C ALA A 83 25.61 4.65 -11.36
N ASP A 84 25.36 4.16 -12.58
CA ASP A 84 24.01 3.89 -13.07
C ASP A 84 23.42 2.70 -12.30
N THR A 85 22.51 2.98 -11.35
CA THR A 85 21.91 1.98 -10.45
C THR A 85 21.17 0.89 -11.23
N GLU A 86 20.36 1.27 -12.21
CA GLU A 86 19.62 0.30 -13.03
C GLU A 86 20.56 -0.65 -13.77
N ARG A 87 21.63 -0.11 -14.38
CA ARG A 87 22.62 -0.91 -15.06
C ARG A 87 23.30 -1.88 -14.10
N LEU A 88 23.65 -1.41 -12.91
CA LEU A 88 24.29 -2.24 -11.88
C LEU A 88 23.36 -3.38 -11.45
N VAL A 89 22.09 -3.09 -11.16
CA VAL A 89 21.07 -4.10 -10.86
C VAL A 89 20.93 -5.11 -11.99
N ARG A 90 20.83 -4.66 -13.26
CA ARG A 90 20.73 -5.57 -14.41
C ARG A 90 21.92 -6.52 -14.53
N VAL A 91 23.12 -6.10 -14.13
CA VAL A 91 24.32 -6.94 -14.12
C VAL A 91 24.28 -7.90 -12.93
N MET A 92 23.97 -7.40 -11.72
CA MET A 92 23.90 -8.20 -10.51
C MET A 92 22.79 -9.26 -10.58
N ALA A 93 21.65 -8.97 -11.18
CA ALA A 93 20.55 -9.93 -11.34
C ALA A 93 20.91 -11.18 -12.17
N ARG A 94 22.03 -11.16 -12.90
CA ARG A 94 22.56 -12.31 -13.63
C ARG A 94 23.63 -13.08 -12.85
N ASP A 95 23.99 -12.63 -11.67
CA ASP A 95 24.99 -13.29 -10.85
C ASP A 95 24.42 -14.58 -10.26
N VAL A 96 25.12 -15.68 -10.54
CA VAL A 96 24.67 -17.02 -10.10
C VAL A 96 24.61 -17.20 -8.58
N ARG A 97 25.24 -16.32 -7.83
CA ARG A 97 25.26 -16.29 -6.36
C ARG A 97 24.02 -15.64 -5.75
N LEU A 98 23.25 -14.90 -6.56
CA LEU A 98 22.04 -14.22 -6.13
C LEU A 98 20.78 -15.01 -6.50
N VAL A 99 19.77 -14.93 -5.65
CA VAL A 99 18.40 -15.32 -5.97
C VAL A 99 17.76 -14.21 -6.78
N TYR A 100 17.92 -12.96 -6.33
CA TYR A 100 17.53 -11.75 -7.05
C TYR A 100 18.44 -10.57 -6.68
N ALA A 101 18.43 -9.56 -7.54
CA ALA A 101 18.87 -8.20 -7.26
C ALA A 101 17.85 -7.26 -7.90
N GLU A 102 17.37 -6.28 -7.14
CA GLU A 102 16.37 -5.30 -7.58
C GLU A 102 16.67 -3.90 -7.05
N LEU A 103 16.04 -2.90 -7.65
CA LEU A 103 16.08 -1.52 -7.16
C LEU A 103 15.32 -1.42 -5.82
N ASN A 104 15.79 -0.55 -4.93
CA ASN A 104 15.00 -0.20 -3.76
C ASN A 104 13.97 0.86 -4.18
N TYR A 105 12.81 0.39 -4.69
CA TYR A 105 11.75 1.27 -5.19
C TYR A 105 11.16 2.14 -4.09
N ILE A 106 10.76 3.34 -4.46
CA ILE A 106 9.99 4.24 -3.59
C ILE A 106 8.58 3.70 -3.39
N ASN A 107 8.10 3.78 -2.17
CA ASN A 107 6.70 3.60 -1.79
C ASN A 107 6.13 4.95 -1.40
N GLU A 108 4.92 5.22 -1.84
CA GLU A 108 4.23 6.47 -1.56
C GLU A 108 2.82 6.21 -1.04
N SER A 109 2.30 7.13 -0.24
CA SER A 109 0.87 7.14 0.04
C SER A 109 0.13 7.42 -1.26
N PRO A 110 -0.97 6.70 -1.58
CA PRO A 110 -1.78 6.98 -2.77
C PRO A 110 -2.37 8.39 -2.82
N GLU A 111 -2.39 9.11 -1.72
CA GLU A 111 -2.86 10.49 -1.58
C GLU A 111 -1.79 11.53 -1.94
N ASP A 112 -0.57 11.11 -2.16
CA ASP A 112 0.48 11.94 -2.70
C ASP A 112 0.07 12.54 -4.06
N GLY A 113 0.52 13.80 -4.33
CA GLY A 113 0.06 14.56 -5.49
C GLY A 113 -1.25 15.34 -5.29
N GLY A 114 -1.86 15.30 -4.12
CA GLY A 114 -2.85 16.28 -3.63
C GLY A 114 -4.21 16.35 -4.32
N THR A 115 -4.57 15.40 -5.18
CA THR A 115 -5.82 15.46 -5.95
C THR A 115 -7.05 14.96 -5.18
N ASN A 116 -6.86 14.21 -4.09
CA ASN A 116 -7.94 13.50 -3.38
C ASN A 116 -8.12 13.95 -1.93
N ARG A 117 -7.60 15.12 -1.57
CA ARG A 117 -7.66 15.63 -0.21
C ARG A 117 -8.90 16.50 -0.02
N THR A 118 -9.69 16.14 0.96
CA THR A 118 -10.71 17.04 1.50
C THR A 118 -10.35 17.32 2.93
N TYR A 119 -9.91 18.52 3.24
CA TYR A 119 -9.60 18.93 4.60
C TYR A 119 -10.81 19.61 5.23
N GLY A 120 -11.26 19.07 6.34
CA GLY A 120 -12.13 19.75 7.28
C GLY A 120 -11.61 19.44 8.65
N TRP A 121 -11.27 20.45 9.43
CA TRP A 121 -10.77 20.29 10.80
C TRP A 121 -11.93 20.32 11.79
N GLY A 122 -11.87 19.49 12.82
CA GLY A 122 -12.81 19.49 13.92
C GLY A 122 -12.15 19.00 15.20
N GLU A 123 -12.64 19.47 16.33
CA GLU A 123 -12.28 18.97 17.67
C GLU A 123 -13.32 17.96 18.19
N ASP A 124 -14.45 17.77 17.46
CA ASP A 124 -15.56 16.92 17.87
C ASP A 124 -15.40 15.51 17.29
N SER A 125 -15.31 14.52 18.19
CA SER A 125 -15.23 13.10 17.84
C SER A 125 -16.57 12.49 17.40
N THR A 126 -17.69 13.16 17.67
CA THR A 126 -19.04 12.62 17.39
C THR A 126 -19.26 12.23 15.93
N PRO A 127 -18.78 13.00 14.92
CA PRO A 127 -18.94 12.62 13.53
C PRO A 127 -18.22 11.32 13.16
N MET A 128 -17.13 10.97 13.84
CA MET A 128 -16.36 9.76 13.55
C MET A 128 -17.19 8.48 13.70
N GLN A 129 -18.00 8.39 14.74
CA GLN A 129 -18.84 7.23 15.02
C GLN A 129 -20.15 7.24 14.21
N ASN A 130 -20.65 8.43 13.85
CA ASN A 130 -21.97 8.61 13.25
C ASN A 130 -21.92 8.93 11.74
N GLN A 131 -20.79 8.74 11.08
CA GLN A 131 -20.65 8.98 9.65
C GLN A 131 -21.39 7.90 8.83
N ASP A 132 -21.84 8.28 7.62
CA ASP A 132 -22.62 7.37 6.77
C ASP A 132 -21.82 6.13 6.34
N SER A 133 -20.49 6.26 6.22
CA SER A 133 -19.58 5.16 5.91
C SER A 133 -19.67 3.99 6.91
N THR A 134 -19.82 4.28 8.21
CA THR A 134 -19.96 3.23 9.25
C THR A 134 -21.30 2.50 9.15
N ARG A 135 -22.37 3.22 8.76
CA ARG A 135 -23.70 2.62 8.59
C ARG A 135 -23.76 1.69 7.37
N THR A 136 -23.06 2.05 6.27
CA THR A 136 -23.05 1.20 5.05
C THR A 136 -22.38 -0.14 5.26
N ILE A 137 -21.50 -0.27 6.25
CA ILE A 137 -20.78 -1.51 6.59
C ILE A 137 -21.31 -2.18 7.86
N HIS A 138 -22.44 -1.72 8.43
CA HIS A 138 -23.12 -2.22 9.62
C HIS A 138 -22.20 -2.31 10.85
N LEU A 139 -21.41 -1.23 11.09
CA LEU A 139 -20.39 -1.22 12.15
C LEU A 139 -21.01 -1.29 13.56
N GLU A 140 -22.10 -0.55 13.81
CA GLU A 140 -22.74 -0.50 15.14
C GLU A 140 -23.25 -1.88 15.56
N GLU A 141 -23.94 -2.57 14.65
CA GLU A 141 -24.46 -3.92 14.88
C GLU A 141 -23.33 -4.95 14.98
N ALA A 142 -22.27 -4.79 14.21
CA ALA A 142 -21.06 -5.65 14.27
C ALA A 142 -20.39 -5.59 15.65
N HIS A 143 -20.40 -4.41 16.30
CA HIS A 143 -19.85 -4.24 17.65
C HIS A 143 -20.61 -5.00 18.75
N ASP A 144 -21.86 -5.41 18.52
CA ASP A 144 -22.58 -6.30 19.42
C ASP A 144 -21.99 -7.73 19.42
N LEU A 145 -21.28 -8.11 18.35
CA LEU A 145 -20.67 -9.42 18.21
C LEU A 145 -19.16 -9.43 18.50
N SER A 146 -18.45 -8.38 18.10
CA SER A 146 -17.00 -8.26 18.31
C SER A 146 -16.54 -6.81 18.29
N ARG A 147 -15.54 -6.50 19.11
CA ARG A 147 -14.83 -5.23 19.14
C ARG A 147 -13.33 -5.38 18.89
N GLY A 148 -12.90 -6.57 18.45
CA GLY A 148 -11.50 -6.89 18.13
C GLY A 148 -10.62 -7.15 19.36
N GLY A 149 -11.20 -7.45 20.52
CA GLY A 149 -10.42 -7.68 21.75
C GLY A 149 -9.43 -8.82 21.62
N GLY A 150 -8.19 -8.59 22.11
CA GLY A 150 -7.11 -9.57 22.09
C GLY A 150 -6.29 -9.60 20.79
N THR A 151 -6.61 -8.76 19.81
CA THR A 151 -5.90 -8.68 18.53
C THR A 151 -4.90 -7.52 18.48
N LEU A 152 -3.93 -7.62 17.56
CA LEU A 152 -2.92 -6.62 17.28
C LEU A 152 -2.93 -6.26 15.78
N VAL A 153 -3.17 -4.98 15.47
CA VAL A 153 -3.13 -4.47 14.08
C VAL A 153 -1.93 -3.55 13.92
N ALA A 154 -1.02 -3.90 13.03
CA ALA A 154 0.10 -3.03 12.68
C ALA A 154 -0.35 -2.00 11.62
N VAL A 155 0.00 -0.73 11.85
CA VAL A 155 -0.25 0.40 10.94
C VAL A 155 1.10 0.89 10.42
N LEU A 156 1.40 0.59 9.16
CA LEU A 156 2.63 1.00 8.47
C LEU A 156 2.34 2.25 7.66
N ASP A 157 2.79 3.41 8.17
CA ASP A 157 2.39 4.72 7.65
C ASP A 157 3.38 5.83 8.03
N THR A 158 2.95 7.11 8.05
CA THR A 158 3.75 8.30 8.40
C THR A 158 4.05 8.44 9.89
N GLY A 159 3.51 7.56 10.72
CA GLY A 159 3.56 7.61 12.19
C GLY A 159 2.17 7.75 12.80
N VAL A 160 2.10 7.81 14.12
CA VAL A 160 0.85 8.02 14.85
C VAL A 160 1.09 8.97 16.02
N GLN A 161 0.19 9.95 16.25
CA GLN A 161 0.29 10.79 17.42
C GLN A 161 0.07 9.96 18.71
N PRO A 162 1.07 9.81 19.58
CA PRO A 162 1.02 8.83 20.67
C PRO A 162 0.07 9.22 21.81
N ASP A 163 -0.17 10.50 22.00
CA ASP A 163 -1.00 11.07 23.05
C ASP A 163 -2.38 11.55 22.58
N HIS A 164 -2.77 11.23 21.33
CA HIS A 164 -4.12 11.55 20.85
C HIS A 164 -5.19 10.92 21.75
N PRO A 165 -6.15 11.69 22.29
CA PRO A 165 -7.10 11.21 23.31
C PRO A 165 -7.88 9.95 22.93
N ALA A 166 -8.19 9.78 21.65
CA ALA A 166 -8.91 8.61 21.16
C ALA A 166 -7.99 7.37 20.96
N LEU A 167 -6.68 7.53 20.80
CA LEU A 167 -5.76 6.45 20.43
C LEU A 167 -4.82 6.01 21.55
N ALA A 168 -4.46 6.90 22.46
CA ALA A 168 -3.40 6.69 23.45
C ALA A 168 -3.51 5.38 24.24
N ASN A 169 -4.72 4.91 24.54
CA ASN A 169 -4.95 3.67 25.29
C ASN A 169 -4.90 2.40 24.40
N SER A 170 -4.97 2.55 23.10
CA SER A 170 -4.97 1.44 22.13
C SER A 170 -3.60 1.20 21.51
N LEU A 171 -2.66 2.16 21.63
CA LEU A 171 -1.33 2.05 21.04
C LEU A 171 -0.45 1.03 21.78
N ASP A 172 0.22 0.18 21.02
CA ASP A 172 1.23 -0.74 21.53
C ASP A 172 2.55 -0.02 21.78
N VAL A 173 3.17 -0.25 22.92
CA VAL A 173 4.45 0.34 23.33
C VAL A 173 5.65 -0.16 22.51
N LEU A 174 5.45 -1.17 21.67
CA LEU A 174 6.48 -1.79 20.84
C LEU A 174 6.51 -1.20 19.42
N GLY A 175 5.89 -0.05 19.19
CA GLY A 175 6.01 0.69 17.95
C GLY A 175 7.46 0.99 17.57
N TYR A 176 7.74 1.20 16.27
CA TYR A 176 9.09 1.45 15.78
C TYR A 176 9.09 2.45 14.62
N ASP A 177 10.05 3.34 14.61
CA ASP A 177 10.33 4.27 13.52
C ASP A 177 11.42 3.72 12.60
N PHE A 178 11.03 3.31 11.38
CA PHE A 178 11.95 2.86 10.35
C PHE A 178 12.49 4.01 9.49
N VAL A 179 11.98 5.24 9.64
CA VAL A 179 12.49 6.43 8.96
C VAL A 179 13.74 6.91 9.67
N ASP A 180 13.63 7.16 10.99
CA ASP A 180 14.69 7.69 11.82
C ASP A 180 15.45 6.60 12.60
N ASN A 181 14.95 5.35 12.53
CA ASN A 181 15.55 4.15 13.12
C ASN A 181 15.61 4.21 14.64
N ASP A 182 14.45 4.49 15.26
CA ASP A 182 14.33 4.58 16.71
C ASP A 182 12.99 3.97 17.23
N LEU A 183 12.65 4.19 18.51
CA LEU A 183 11.47 3.63 19.18
C LEU A 183 10.29 4.61 19.28
N ALA A 184 10.32 5.70 18.55
CA ALA A 184 9.31 6.76 18.60
C ALA A 184 8.62 6.92 17.25
N PRO A 185 7.69 6.01 16.85
CA PRO A 185 6.96 6.08 15.57
C PRO A 185 5.91 7.19 15.58
N ASN A 186 6.33 8.38 15.98
CA ASN A 186 5.46 9.53 16.10
C ASN A 186 5.13 10.12 14.73
N GLU A 187 3.98 10.74 14.66
CA GLU A 187 3.64 11.63 13.54
C GLU A 187 4.50 12.90 13.65
N GLU A 188 5.42 13.11 12.72
CA GLU A 188 6.39 14.21 12.78
C GLU A 188 6.52 14.94 11.45
N THR A 189 6.67 16.26 11.50
CA THR A 189 7.05 17.10 10.35
C THR A 189 8.55 17.29 10.32
N ASN A 190 9.16 17.37 9.12
CA ASN A 190 10.58 17.69 8.98
C ASN A 190 10.83 19.08 8.35
N GLY A 191 9.78 19.75 7.85
CA GLY A 191 9.84 21.06 7.23
C GLY A 191 10.51 21.08 5.86
N LEU A 192 10.63 19.93 5.21
CA LEU A 192 11.23 19.77 3.88
C LEU A 192 10.16 19.34 2.86
N ASP A 193 10.42 19.63 1.61
CA ASP A 193 9.73 19.12 0.43
C ASP A 193 10.61 17.96 -0.09
N ASP A 194 10.33 16.73 0.41
CA ASP A 194 11.19 15.58 0.19
C ASP A 194 10.95 14.89 -1.17
N ASP A 195 9.83 15.19 -1.83
CA ASP A 195 9.48 14.65 -3.14
C ASP A 195 9.65 15.66 -4.29
N GLY A 196 9.80 16.96 -3.96
CA GLY A 196 10.06 18.03 -4.92
C GLY A 196 8.80 18.53 -5.63
N ASP A 197 7.61 18.29 -5.09
CA ASP A 197 6.33 18.69 -5.68
C ASP A 197 5.94 20.15 -5.37
N GLY A 198 6.70 20.82 -4.51
CA GLY A 198 6.51 22.20 -4.08
C GLY A 198 5.64 22.35 -2.84
N ARG A 199 5.35 21.26 -2.13
CA ARG A 199 4.64 21.25 -0.85
C ARG A 199 5.55 20.68 0.23
N VAL A 200 5.24 20.98 1.47
CA VAL A 200 6.06 20.60 2.62
C VAL A 200 5.16 19.85 3.60
N ASP A 201 5.62 18.70 4.07
CA ASP A 201 4.94 17.90 5.10
C ASP A 201 3.46 17.59 4.78
N GLU A 202 3.15 17.36 3.52
CA GLU A 202 1.76 17.33 3.06
C GLU A 202 0.97 16.10 3.49
N LEU A 203 1.63 15.01 3.83
CA LEU A 203 1.02 13.79 4.37
C LEU A 203 1.09 13.71 5.90
N TYR A 204 1.58 14.77 6.57
CA TYR A 204 1.52 14.85 8.03
C TYR A 204 0.11 14.59 8.54
N GLY A 205 -0.02 13.63 9.44
CA GLY A 205 -1.30 13.21 10.02
C GLY A 205 -1.97 12.03 9.31
N HIS A 206 -1.43 11.55 8.20
CA HIS A 206 -2.02 10.45 7.44
C HIS A 206 -2.05 9.16 8.28
N GLY A 207 -0.96 8.76 8.90
CA GLY A 207 -0.90 7.56 9.72
C GLY A 207 -1.78 7.66 10.98
N THR A 208 -1.87 8.85 11.60
CA THR A 208 -2.80 9.09 12.71
C THR A 208 -4.25 8.93 12.26
N HIS A 209 -4.59 9.39 11.05
CA HIS A 209 -5.92 9.25 10.48
C HIS A 209 -6.27 7.79 10.18
N VAL A 210 -5.35 7.05 9.57
CA VAL A 210 -5.47 5.62 9.27
C VAL A 210 -5.63 4.79 10.55
N ALA A 211 -4.80 5.06 11.57
CA ALA A 211 -4.89 4.40 12.87
C ALA A 211 -6.25 4.63 13.54
N GLY A 212 -6.81 5.83 13.41
CA GLY A 212 -8.15 6.16 13.90
C GLY A 212 -9.24 5.33 13.24
N ILE A 213 -9.15 5.04 11.95
CA ILE A 213 -10.15 4.19 11.27
C ILE A 213 -10.04 2.74 11.77
N VAL A 214 -8.84 2.20 11.96
CA VAL A 214 -8.67 0.86 12.55
C VAL A 214 -9.30 0.83 13.95
N HIS A 215 -9.01 1.85 14.78
CA HIS A 215 -9.59 1.97 16.12
C HIS A 215 -11.12 2.12 16.11
N LEU A 216 -11.66 2.86 15.14
CA LEU A 216 -13.11 2.99 14.97
C LEU A 216 -13.76 1.63 14.72
N VAL A 217 -13.16 0.77 13.88
CA VAL A 217 -13.69 -0.55 13.54
C VAL A 217 -13.45 -1.57 14.66
N ALA A 218 -12.25 -1.62 15.20
CA ALA A 218 -11.83 -2.57 16.22
C ALA A 218 -11.30 -1.84 17.47
N PRO A 219 -12.19 -1.22 18.27
CA PRO A 219 -11.80 -0.32 19.35
C PRO A 219 -11.11 -1.01 20.54
N ASP A 220 -11.25 -2.33 20.67
CA ASP A 220 -10.60 -3.11 21.72
C ASP A 220 -9.35 -3.86 21.21
N ALA A 221 -8.97 -3.67 19.93
CA ALA A 221 -7.70 -4.11 19.39
C ALA A 221 -6.56 -3.20 19.83
N ARG A 222 -5.35 -3.75 19.89
CA ARG A 222 -4.12 -2.95 20.04
C ARG A 222 -3.59 -2.55 18.66
N LEU A 223 -3.05 -1.34 18.58
CA LEU A 223 -2.47 -0.79 17.37
C LEU A 223 -0.94 -0.75 17.53
N LEU A 224 -0.20 -1.35 16.59
CA LEU A 224 1.25 -1.29 16.52
C LEU A 224 1.66 -0.25 15.47
N PRO A 225 2.00 0.99 15.88
CA PRO A 225 2.43 2.01 14.93
C PRO A 225 3.84 1.71 14.43
N LEU A 226 4.01 1.69 13.12
CA LEU A 226 5.31 1.49 12.46
C LEU A 226 5.49 2.61 11.41
N ARG A 227 6.35 3.58 11.72
CA ARG A 227 6.63 4.68 10.80
C ARG A 227 7.56 4.21 9.69
N VAL A 228 7.07 4.18 8.46
CA VAL A 228 7.79 3.75 7.26
C VAL A 228 7.83 4.82 6.17
N LEU A 229 6.96 5.83 6.29
CA LEU A 229 6.87 7.00 5.41
C LEU A 229 7.29 8.25 6.17
N ASN A 230 7.95 9.20 5.48
CA ASN A 230 8.18 10.53 6.02
C ASN A 230 6.89 11.39 5.96
N SER A 231 6.98 12.66 6.33
CA SER A 231 5.86 13.60 6.37
C SER A 231 5.29 13.98 4.99
N ASP A 232 6.02 13.75 3.91
CA ASP A 232 5.52 13.87 2.54
C ASP A 232 4.94 12.53 2.01
N GLY A 233 4.82 11.51 2.87
CA GLY A 233 4.25 10.22 2.51
C GLY A 233 5.18 9.32 1.72
N ARG A 234 6.50 9.58 1.74
CA ARG A 234 7.51 8.86 0.97
C ARG A 234 8.32 7.88 1.82
N GLY A 235 8.45 6.65 1.35
CA GLY A 235 9.26 5.58 1.92
C GLY A 235 9.93 4.74 0.85
N ASN A 236 10.34 3.51 1.19
CA ASN A 236 10.93 2.58 0.20
C ASN A 236 10.67 1.11 0.54
N ASN A 237 10.84 0.24 -0.47
CA ASN A 237 10.56 -1.19 -0.35
C ASN A 237 11.32 -1.88 0.78
N PHE A 238 12.59 -1.54 1.00
CA PHE A 238 13.38 -2.21 2.04
C PHE A 238 12.89 -1.85 3.44
N ARG A 239 12.52 -0.59 3.65
CA ARG A 239 11.94 -0.10 4.90
C ARG A 239 10.57 -0.75 5.17
N THR A 240 9.68 -0.76 4.17
CA THR A 240 8.37 -1.41 4.24
C THR A 240 8.49 -2.92 4.52
N ALA A 241 9.39 -3.61 3.84
CA ALA A 241 9.66 -5.04 4.09
C ALA A 241 10.17 -5.29 5.51
N SER A 242 11.07 -4.44 6.01
CA SER A 242 11.58 -4.53 7.40
C SER A 242 10.46 -4.39 8.42
N ALA A 243 9.53 -3.47 8.18
CA ALA A 243 8.38 -3.26 9.05
C ALA A 243 7.35 -4.41 8.98
N ILE A 244 7.12 -5.01 7.80
CA ILE A 244 6.28 -6.21 7.66
C ILE A 244 6.86 -7.38 8.45
N VAL A 245 8.18 -7.63 8.34
CA VAL A 245 8.86 -8.67 9.12
C VAL A 245 8.74 -8.38 10.61
N TYR A 246 8.97 -7.15 11.03
CA TYR A 246 8.85 -6.73 12.43
C TYR A 246 7.44 -6.96 12.96
N ALA A 247 6.39 -6.47 12.26
CA ALA A 247 4.99 -6.66 12.64
C ALA A 247 4.63 -8.14 12.78
N THR A 248 5.06 -8.96 11.82
CA THR A 248 4.84 -10.40 11.81
C THR A 248 5.44 -11.08 13.05
N HIS A 249 6.67 -10.75 13.40
CA HIS A 249 7.35 -11.31 14.58
C HIS A 249 6.83 -10.73 15.91
N ARG A 250 6.15 -9.59 15.88
CA ARG A 250 5.41 -9.07 17.05
C ARG A 250 4.05 -9.73 17.24
N GLY A 251 3.66 -10.62 16.33
CA GLY A 251 2.39 -11.34 16.40
C GLY A 251 1.20 -10.50 15.99
N ALA A 252 1.37 -9.60 15.02
CA ALA A 252 0.26 -8.89 14.43
C ALA A 252 -0.74 -9.85 13.79
N ASP A 253 -2.03 -9.65 14.04
CA ASP A 253 -3.12 -10.38 13.39
C ASP A 253 -3.37 -9.83 11.99
N ALA A 254 -3.24 -8.51 11.84
CA ALA A 254 -3.35 -7.83 10.56
C ALA A 254 -2.30 -6.71 10.41
N ILE A 255 -1.91 -6.45 9.16
CA ILE A 255 -1.01 -5.37 8.76
C ILE A 255 -1.76 -4.49 7.78
N ASN A 256 -1.91 -3.19 8.11
CA ASN A 256 -2.46 -2.18 7.24
C ASN A 256 -1.35 -1.46 6.48
N LEU A 257 -1.44 -1.45 5.15
CA LEU A 257 -0.51 -0.80 4.23
C LEU A 257 -1.27 0.23 3.37
N SER A 258 -1.42 1.45 3.89
CA SER A 258 -2.01 2.57 3.16
C SER A 258 -0.96 3.27 2.30
N LEU A 259 -0.17 2.47 1.58
CA LEU A 259 0.97 2.87 0.75
C LEU A 259 1.18 1.88 -0.40
N GLY A 260 2.03 2.27 -1.37
CA GLY A 260 2.43 1.33 -2.42
C GLY A 260 3.36 1.92 -3.48
N THR A 261 3.65 1.08 -4.48
CA THR A 261 4.46 1.40 -5.65
C THR A 261 3.89 0.70 -6.89
N PRO A 262 3.99 1.28 -8.09
CA PRO A 262 3.61 0.58 -9.31
C PRO A 262 4.59 -0.53 -9.71
N HIS A 263 5.72 -0.66 -9.03
CA HIS A 263 6.79 -1.57 -9.37
C HIS A 263 6.69 -2.90 -8.61
N PRO A 264 6.60 -4.06 -9.30
CA PRO A 264 6.64 -5.35 -8.63
C PRO A 264 8.00 -5.59 -7.98
N SER A 265 8.00 -6.14 -6.75
CA SER A 265 9.20 -6.40 -5.96
C SER A 265 9.24 -7.85 -5.48
N ALA A 266 10.37 -8.51 -5.72
CA ALA A 266 10.62 -9.86 -5.20
C ALA A 266 10.74 -9.85 -3.67
N LEU A 267 11.28 -8.77 -3.11
CA LEU A 267 11.37 -8.57 -1.66
C LEU A 267 9.98 -8.48 -1.02
N LEU A 268 9.12 -7.57 -1.52
CA LEU A 268 7.77 -7.39 -0.96
C LEU A 268 6.93 -8.66 -1.11
N ARG A 269 6.98 -9.31 -2.27
CA ARG A 269 6.31 -10.60 -2.47
C ARG A 269 6.75 -11.64 -1.46
N GLN A 270 8.05 -11.73 -1.18
CA GLN A 270 8.58 -12.67 -0.21
C GLN A 270 8.05 -12.41 1.19
N VAL A 271 8.20 -11.19 1.72
CA VAL A 271 7.82 -10.88 3.11
C VAL A 271 6.30 -10.92 3.33
N VAL A 272 5.50 -10.54 2.32
CA VAL A 272 4.03 -10.69 2.36
C VAL A 272 3.65 -12.18 2.37
N GLY A 273 4.30 -13.01 1.56
CA GLY A 273 4.09 -14.46 1.57
C GLY A 273 4.50 -15.11 2.90
N GLU A 274 5.60 -14.68 3.50
CA GLU A 274 6.05 -15.16 4.81
C GLU A 274 5.09 -14.74 5.93
N ALA A 275 4.60 -13.51 5.92
CA ALA A 275 3.56 -13.03 6.85
C ALA A 275 2.29 -13.89 6.74
N ALA A 276 1.83 -14.15 5.52
CA ALA A 276 0.67 -15.00 5.25
C ALA A 276 0.87 -16.45 5.75
N GLN A 277 2.06 -17.04 5.57
CA GLN A 277 2.39 -18.37 6.08
C GLN A 277 2.32 -18.44 7.61
N LEU A 278 2.57 -17.33 8.29
CA LEU A 278 2.44 -17.20 9.75
C LEU A 278 1.02 -16.78 10.16
N GLY A 279 0.08 -16.70 9.22
CA GLY A 279 -1.32 -16.40 9.47
C GLY A 279 -1.64 -14.91 9.59
N VAL A 280 -0.72 -14.01 9.27
CA VAL A 280 -0.92 -12.56 9.34
C VAL A 280 -1.68 -12.08 8.09
N ILE A 281 -2.75 -11.31 8.29
CA ILE A 281 -3.56 -10.74 7.21
C ILE A 281 -2.94 -9.44 6.75
N VAL A 282 -2.41 -9.42 5.51
CA VAL A 282 -1.86 -8.19 4.90
C VAL A 282 -2.95 -7.51 4.06
N VAL A 283 -3.21 -6.24 4.33
CA VAL A 283 -4.22 -5.43 3.64
C VAL A 283 -3.55 -4.21 3.03
N GLY A 284 -3.75 -3.99 1.74
CA GLY A 284 -3.08 -2.91 1.00
C GLY A 284 -4.02 -2.03 0.19
N ALA A 285 -3.69 -0.74 0.10
CA ALA A 285 -4.43 0.24 -0.69
C ALA A 285 -4.20 0.02 -2.20
N ALA A 286 -5.30 0.02 -2.98
CA ALA A 286 -5.23 -0.23 -4.42
C ALA A 286 -4.67 0.96 -5.23
N GLY A 287 -4.65 2.17 -4.66
CA GLY A 287 -4.16 3.37 -5.33
C GLY A 287 -5.26 4.28 -5.86
N ASN A 288 -4.88 5.52 -6.19
CA ASN A 288 -5.81 6.63 -6.47
C ASN A 288 -5.64 7.26 -7.86
N LEU A 289 -5.15 6.50 -8.85
CA LEU A 289 -4.90 6.99 -10.21
C LEU A 289 -6.05 6.70 -11.19
N ASN A 290 -7.18 6.11 -10.71
CA ASN A 290 -8.30 5.70 -11.55
C ASN A 290 -7.88 4.83 -12.75
N THR A 291 -7.04 3.84 -12.50
CA THR A 291 -6.47 2.93 -13.50
C THR A 291 -6.62 1.48 -13.08
N ASP A 292 -6.46 0.54 -14.02
CA ASP A 292 -6.38 -0.89 -13.76
C ASP A 292 -4.93 -1.38 -13.47
N ALA A 293 -3.96 -0.45 -13.46
CA ALA A 293 -2.58 -0.76 -13.13
C ALA A 293 -2.46 -1.23 -11.67
N LYS A 294 -1.67 -2.28 -11.47
CA LYS A 294 -1.42 -2.86 -10.15
C LYS A 294 -0.57 -1.94 -9.27
N GLN A 295 -0.92 -1.91 -7.99
CA GLN A 295 -0.17 -1.29 -6.92
C GLN A 295 0.38 -2.37 -5.98
N TYR A 296 1.66 -2.31 -5.62
CA TYR A 296 2.30 -3.28 -4.75
C TYR A 296 2.64 -2.63 -3.39
N PRO A 297 2.47 -3.36 -2.27
CA PRO A 297 2.21 -4.79 -2.17
C PRO A 297 0.73 -5.21 -2.27
N ALA A 298 -0.24 -4.30 -2.42
CA ALA A 298 -1.67 -4.65 -2.47
C ALA A 298 -2.00 -5.74 -3.51
N ALA A 299 -1.35 -5.71 -4.68
CA ALA A 299 -1.56 -6.68 -5.75
C ALA A 299 -0.75 -7.99 -5.61
N GLU A 300 -0.05 -8.22 -4.49
CA GLU A 300 0.55 -9.52 -4.19
C GLU A 300 -0.54 -10.54 -3.83
N ALA A 301 -0.38 -11.78 -4.28
CA ALA A 301 -1.41 -12.81 -4.13
C ALA A 301 -1.80 -13.12 -2.67
N CYS A 302 -0.91 -12.81 -1.71
CA CYS A 302 -1.14 -13.01 -0.28
C CYS A 302 -1.51 -11.72 0.46
N ALA A 303 -1.97 -10.69 -0.25
CA ALA A 303 -2.51 -9.46 0.31
C ALA A 303 -3.96 -9.25 -0.15
N ILE A 304 -4.76 -8.55 0.64
CA ILE A 304 -6.09 -8.08 0.25
C ILE A 304 -5.95 -6.68 -0.35
N ALA A 305 -6.15 -6.56 -1.65
CA ALA A 305 -6.20 -5.26 -2.32
C ALA A 305 -7.55 -4.58 -2.07
N VAL A 306 -7.52 -3.37 -1.50
CA VAL A 306 -8.73 -2.63 -1.15
C VAL A 306 -8.91 -1.41 -2.05
N THR A 307 -10.01 -1.38 -2.82
CA THR A 307 -10.43 -0.20 -3.58
C THR A 307 -11.47 0.62 -2.81
N SER A 308 -11.76 1.83 -3.30
CA SER A 308 -12.66 2.78 -2.62
C SER A 308 -14.00 2.93 -3.30
N VAL A 309 -15.06 2.96 -2.49
CA VAL A 309 -16.41 3.36 -2.86
C VAL A 309 -16.92 4.47 -1.95
N ASN A 310 -17.93 5.22 -2.44
CA ASN A 310 -18.65 6.18 -1.62
C ASN A 310 -19.87 5.56 -0.94
N VAL A 311 -20.58 6.35 -0.12
CA VAL A 311 -21.77 5.94 0.64
C VAL A 311 -22.97 5.49 -0.22
N HIS A 312 -22.91 5.62 -1.56
CA HIS A 312 -23.92 5.16 -2.50
C HIS A 312 -23.42 3.94 -3.30
N ASP A 313 -22.41 3.25 -2.84
CA ASP A 313 -21.79 2.10 -3.51
C ASP A 313 -21.24 2.40 -4.92
N LYS A 314 -20.91 3.66 -5.19
CA LYS A 314 -20.22 4.05 -6.43
C LYS A 314 -18.72 3.99 -6.23
N LYS A 315 -18.02 3.38 -7.19
CA LYS A 315 -16.56 3.45 -7.22
C LYS A 315 -16.11 4.91 -7.12
N SER A 316 -15.23 5.20 -6.18
CA SER A 316 -14.64 6.54 -6.05
C SER A 316 -13.95 6.95 -7.33
N SER A 317 -14.09 8.21 -7.73
CA SER A 317 -13.61 8.68 -9.04
C SER A 317 -12.11 8.50 -9.22
N PHE A 318 -11.36 8.54 -8.15
CA PHE A 318 -9.91 8.36 -8.10
C PHE A 318 -9.48 6.89 -8.01
N ALA A 319 -10.30 6.01 -7.40
CA ALA A 319 -9.88 4.68 -7.00
C ALA A 319 -9.45 3.79 -8.17
N ASN A 320 -8.35 3.07 -8.01
CA ASN A 320 -7.93 2.03 -8.93
C ASN A 320 -8.91 0.85 -8.90
N TYR A 321 -8.92 0.09 -9.98
CA TYR A 321 -9.83 -1.03 -10.21
C TYR A 321 -9.11 -2.14 -11.00
N GLY A 322 -9.69 -3.30 -11.10
CA GLY A 322 -9.11 -4.41 -11.87
C GLY A 322 -9.48 -5.77 -11.30
N ASP A 323 -9.10 -6.84 -12.00
CA ASP A 323 -9.31 -8.24 -11.59
C ASP A 323 -8.43 -8.69 -10.41
N TRP A 324 -7.51 -7.84 -9.99
CA TRP A 324 -6.62 -8.03 -8.86
C TRP A 324 -7.12 -7.41 -7.55
N ILE A 325 -8.25 -6.69 -7.58
CA ILE A 325 -8.89 -6.14 -6.39
C ILE A 325 -9.54 -7.27 -5.59
N GLY A 326 -9.29 -7.29 -4.27
CA GLY A 326 -9.94 -8.24 -3.38
C GLY A 326 -11.34 -7.80 -2.96
N VAL A 327 -11.44 -6.60 -2.39
CA VAL A 327 -12.71 -6.01 -1.91
C VAL A 327 -12.71 -4.50 -2.11
N ALA A 328 -13.88 -3.90 -1.90
CA ALA A 328 -14.06 -2.46 -1.78
C ALA A 328 -14.47 -2.08 -0.34
N ALA A 329 -14.09 -0.88 0.07
CA ALA A 329 -14.51 -0.31 1.34
C ALA A 329 -14.85 1.19 1.18
N PRO A 330 -15.59 1.81 2.12
CA PRO A 330 -15.78 3.25 2.11
C PRO A 330 -14.44 3.99 2.18
N GLY A 331 -14.20 4.91 1.24
CA GLY A 331 -12.95 5.68 1.20
C GLY A 331 -13.14 7.13 0.75
N GLU A 332 -14.38 7.63 0.65
CA GLU A 332 -14.65 9.03 0.38
C GLU A 332 -15.20 9.74 1.63
N ASN A 333 -14.62 10.92 1.96
CA ASN A 333 -15.04 11.76 3.06
C ASN A 333 -15.11 10.96 4.38
N ILE A 334 -14.02 10.31 4.72
CA ILE A 334 -13.90 9.56 5.97
C ILE A 334 -13.36 10.48 7.05
N TYR A 335 -14.09 10.57 8.15
CA TYR A 335 -13.72 11.37 9.33
C TYR A 335 -12.98 10.50 10.33
N SER A 336 -11.78 10.93 10.72
CA SER A 336 -10.96 10.17 11.67
C SER A 336 -10.02 11.09 12.44
N THR A 337 -9.30 10.52 13.41
CA THR A 337 -8.31 11.21 14.24
C THR A 337 -7.27 11.92 13.38
N PHE A 338 -6.79 13.06 13.88
CA PHE A 338 -5.75 13.84 13.25
C PHE A 338 -4.83 14.46 14.32
N PRO A 339 -3.54 14.73 14.03
CA PRO A 339 -2.63 15.30 15.02
C PRO A 339 -3.16 16.60 15.69
N VAL A 340 -2.59 16.91 16.88
CA VAL A 340 -2.98 18.02 17.75
C VAL A 340 -4.42 17.84 18.29
N ASP A 341 -4.74 16.59 18.71
CA ASP A 341 -6.00 16.18 19.33
C ASP A 341 -7.24 16.44 18.46
N GLY A 342 -7.03 16.56 17.15
CA GLY A 342 -8.05 16.92 16.18
C GLY A 342 -8.61 15.74 15.41
N TYR A 343 -9.53 16.07 14.50
CA TYR A 343 -10.13 15.14 13.55
C TYR A 343 -10.17 15.80 12.18
N ALA A 344 -10.06 14.99 11.11
CA ALA A 344 -10.11 15.49 9.75
C ALA A 344 -10.92 14.58 8.83
N TRP A 345 -11.46 15.17 7.76
CA TRP A 345 -12.03 14.46 6.63
C TRP A 345 -10.92 14.17 5.62
N TRP A 346 -10.85 12.92 5.17
CA TRP A 346 -9.91 12.52 4.13
C TRP A 346 -10.57 11.55 3.15
N SER A 347 -10.04 11.48 1.91
CA SER A 347 -10.54 10.58 0.86
C SER A 347 -9.38 9.88 0.15
N GLY A 348 -9.48 8.58 0.00
CA GLY A 348 -8.51 7.75 -0.67
C GLY A 348 -8.74 6.26 -0.46
N THR A 349 -8.06 5.41 -1.21
CA THR A 349 -8.02 3.97 -0.94
C THR A 349 -7.34 3.67 0.39
N SER A 350 -6.44 4.55 0.85
CA SER A 350 -5.83 4.52 2.18
C SER A 350 -6.83 4.62 3.32
N MET A 351 -7.98 5.26 3.12
CA MET A 351 -9.06 5.33 4.11
C MET A 351 -9.96 4.10 4.07
N GLY A 352 -10.05 3.42 2.91
CA GLY A 352 -10.76 2.14 2.76
C GLY A 352 -10.01 0.97 3.40
N THR A 353 -8.70 0.93 3.26
CA THR A 353 -7.83 -0.17 3.71
C THR A 353 -7.96 -0.47 5.21
N PRO A 354 -7.93 0.50 6.13
CA PRO A 354 -8.04 0.25 7.57
C PRO A 354 -9.42 -0.26 8.01
N PHE A 355 -10.50 -0.05 7.25
CA PHE A 355 -11.77 -0.73 7.53
C PHE A 355 -11.66 -2.23 7.39
N VAL A 356 -10.93 -2.71 6.37
CA VAL A 356 -10.70 -4.14 6.11
C VAL A 356 -9.71 -4.73 7.13
N ALA A 357 -8.65 -4.00 7.50
CA ALA A 357 -7.74 -4.43 8.55
C ALA A 357 -8.45 -4.54 9.91
N GLY A 358 -9.34 -3.60 10.22
CA GLY A 358 -10.21 -3.66 11.39
C GLY A 358 -11.19 -4.83 11.33
N GLN A 359 -11.80 -5.13 10.16
CA GLN A 359 -12.66 -6.31 9.98
C GLN A 359 -11.92 -7.61 10.29
N ALA A 360 -10.68 -7.74 9.81
CA ALA A 360 -9.84 -8.89 10.13
C ALA A 360 -9.62 -9.03 11.66
N ALA A 361 -9.40 -7.91 12.35
CA ALA A 361 -9.28 -7.88 13.81
C ALA A 361 -10.60 -8.26 14.53
N LEU A 362 -11.74 -7.81 14.02
CA LEU A 362 -13.06 -8.22 14.57
C LEU A 362 -13.25 -9.74 14.49
N LEU A 363 -12.97 -10.33 13.33
CA LEU A 363 -13.08 -11.78 13.09
C LEU A 363 -12.13 -12.58 13.99
N ARG A 364 -10.86 -12.17 14.09
CA ARG A 364 -9.85 -12.79 14.97
C ARG A 364 -10.19 -12.59 16.47
N GLY A 365 -10.84 -11.50 16.83
CA GLY A 365 -11.33 -11.26 18.19
C GLY A 365 -12.39 -12.28 18.60
N VAL A 366 -13.23 -12.77 17.68
CA VAL A 366 -14.19 -13.87 17.92
C VAL A 366 -13.48 -15.22 17.95
N ASN A 367 -12.64 -15.49 16.95
CA ASN A 367 -11.92 -16.74 16.85
C ASN A 367 -10.44 -16.52 16.43
N PRO A 368 -9.52 -16.51 17.39
CA PRO A 368 -8.09 -16.33 17.11
C PRO A 368 -7.43 -17.43 16.27
N GLN A 369 -8.11 -18.57 16.08
CA GLN A 369 -7.58 -19.70 15.33
C GLN A 369 -8.00 -19.71 13.86
N LEU A 370 -8.74 -18.70 13.40
CA LEU A 370 -9.10 -18.59 11.98
C LEU A 370 -7.82 -18.63 11.12
N THR A 371 -7.82 -19.45 10.11
CA THR A 371 -6.78 -19.47 9.09
C THR A 371 -6.89 -18.24 8.18
N LEU A 372 -5.84 -17.97 7.40
CA LEU A 372 -5.86 -16.92 6.38
C LEU A 372 -7.03 -17.13 5.39
N ASP A 373 -7.20 -18.36 4.90
CA ASP A 373 -8.26 -18.72 3.96
C ASP A 373 -9.67 -18.52 4.56
N GLU A 374 -9.87 -18.86 5.83
CA GLU A 374 -11.14 -18.65 6.52
C GLU A 374 -11.46 -17.17 6.66
N VAL A 375 -10.48 -16.33 7.04
CA VAL A 375 -10.67 -14.87 7.08
C VAL A 375 -10.97 -14.32 5.68
N GLY A 376 -10.25 -14.78 4.66
CA GLY A 376 -10.48 -14.37 3.27
C GLY A 376 -11.86 -14.75 2.74
N LEU A 377 -12.36 -15.93 3.11
CA LEU A 377 -13.73 -16.37 2.78
C LEU A 377 -14.79 -15.52 3.47
N LEU A 378 -14.61 -15.23 4.77
CA LEU A 378 -15.56 -14.42 5.53
C LEU A 378 -15.62 -12.99 5.02
N ILE A 379 -14.47 -12.36 4.72
CA ILE A 379 -14.43 -11.01 4.18
C ILE A 379 -15.05 -10.97 2.77
N GLY A 380 -14.56 -11.80 1.86
CA GLY A 380 -15.02 -11.79 0.47
C GLY A 380 -16.48 -12.21 0.33
N GLY A 381 -16.82 -13.36 0.92
CA GLY A 381 -18.15 -13.96 0.73
C GLY A 381 -19.30 -13.27 1.44
N SER A 382 -18.99 -12.36 2.39
CA SER A 382 -19.98 -11.51 3.05
C SER A 382 -20.07 -10.11 2.43
N SER A 383 -19.28 -9.83 1.41
CA SER A 383 -19.26 -8.52 0.75
C SER A 383 -20.47 -8.32 -0.15
N ASP A 384 -21.01 -7.09 -0.20
CA ASP A 384 -22.11 -6.69 -1.07
C ASP A 384 -21.64 -6.43 -2.51
N SER A 385 -22.13 -7.19 -3.46
CA SER A 385 -21.74 -7.04 -4.87
C SER A 385 -22.02 -5.65 -5.43
N LEU A 386 -21.01 -5.06 -6.05
CA LEU A 386 -21.04 -3.71 -6.62
C LEU A 386 -21.35 -3.68 -8.12
N ASP A 387 -21.47 -4.81 -8.79
CA ASP A 387 -21.59 -4.94 -10.24
C ASP A 387 -22.79 -4.21 -10.82
N ARG A 388 -23.94 -4.27 -10.12
CA ARG A 388 -25.16 -3.61 -10.57
C ARG A 388 -25.07 -2.09 -10.44
N THR A 389 -24.37 -1.61 -9.43
CA THR A 389 -24.23 -0.19 -9.13
C THR A 389 -23.14 0.45 -10.00
N ASN A 390 -22.13 -0.36 -10.43
CA ASN A 390 -20.96 0.08 -11.21
C ASN A 390 -20.81 -0.72 -12.54
N PRO A 391 -21.77 -0.65 -13.49
CA PRO A 391 -21.73 -1.48 -14.70
C PRO A 391 -20.45 -1.37 -15.55
N PRO A 392 -19.75 -0.19 -15.61
CA PRO A 392 -18.49 -0.08 -16.35
C PRO A 392 -17.32 -0.85 -15.72
N TYR A 393 -17.43 -1.18 -14.42
CA TYR A 393 -16.37 -1.83 -13.62
C TYR A 393 -16.78 -3.22 -13.12
N ARG A 394 -17.72 -3.87 -13.81
CA ARG A 394 -18.21 -5.21 -13.43
C ARG A 394 -17.06 -6.21 -13.33
N GLY A 395 -16.97 -6.91 -12.17
CA GLY A 395 -15.90 -7.86 -11.87
C GLY A 395 -14.52 -7.22 -11.64
N GLN A 396 -14.46 -5.89 -11.45
CA GLN A 396 -13.20 -5.16 -11.27
C GLN A 396 -13.12 -4.41 -9.93
N LEU A 397 -14.09 -4.63 -9.04
CA LEU A 397 -14.14 -4.02 -7.70
C LEU A 397 -14.06 -5.09 -6.59
N GLY A 398 -13.45 -6.24 -6.91
CA GLY A 398 -13.34 -7.39 -6.03
C GLY A 398 -14.70 -8.06 -5.78
N GLU A 399 -14.82 -8.74 -4.64
CA GLU A 399 -16.05 -9.43 -4.23
C GLU A 399 -17.19 -8.45 -3.92
N GLY A 400 -16.86 -7.20 -3.59
CA GLY A 400 -17.84 -6.16 -3.33
C GLY A 400 -17.43 -5.23 -2.19
N ARG A 401 -18.39 -4.41 -1.70
CA ARG A 401 -18.19 -3.61 -0.49
C ARG A 401 -18.27 -4.53 0.73
N ILE A 402 -17.30 -4.42 1.63
CA ILE A 402 -17.28 -5.16 2.89
C ILE A 402 -18.57 -4.95 3.70
N ASP A 403 -18.99 -6.00 4.41
CA ASP A 403 -20.05 -5.96 5.41
C ASP A 403 -19.52 -6.61 6.70
N LEU A 404 -19.35 -5.80 7.75
CA LEU A 404 -18.75 -6.25 9.01
C LEU A 404 -19.68 -7.20 9.74
N LEU A 405 -20.99 -6.85 9.80
CA LEU A 405 -21.99 -7.65 10.49
C LEU A 405 -22.17 -9.01 9.81
N ALA A 406 -22.38 -9.01 8.48
CA ALA A 406 -22.59 -10.26 7.74
C ALA A 406 -21.43 -11.24 7.89
N SER A 407 -20.17 -10.74 7.92
CA SER A 407 -18.99 -11.57 8.12
C SER A 407 -18.92 -12.17 9.52
N LEU A 408 -19.29 -11.42 10.55
CA LEU A 408 -19.35 -11.90 11.94
C LEU A 408 -20.51 -12.86 12.19
N GLU A 409 -21.70 -12.57 11.64
CA GLU A 409 -22.84 -13.49 11.70
C GLU A 409 -22.50 -14.81 11.05
N SER A 410 -21.89 -14.80 9.84
CA SER A 410 -21.44 -16.02 9.15
C SER A 410 -20.49 -16.85 10.01
N LEU A 411 -19.56 -16.18 10.72
CA LEU A 411 -18.63 -16.85 11.63
C LEU A 411 -19.33 -17.44 12.84
N VAL A 412 -20.21 -16.68 13.51
CA VAL A 412 -20.90 -17.10 14.74
C VAL A 412 -21.89 -18.23 14.46
N ASP A 413 -22.62 -18.16 13.35
CA ASP A 413 -23.61 -19.14 12.93
C ASP A 413 -22.95 -20.38 12.27
N GLY A 414 -21.66 -20.32 11.94
CA GLY A 414 -20.94 -21.38 11.25
C GLY A 414 -21.38 -21.56 9.79
N THR A 415 -21.91 -20.50 9.17
CA THR A 415 -22.35 -20.49 7.76
C THR A 415 -21.23 -19.98 6.88
N TRP A 416 -20.48 -20.89 6.27
CA TRP A 416 -19.33 -20.51 5.46
C TRP A 416 -19.72 -20.12 4.05
N PRO A 417 -19.22 -18.96 3.52
CA PRO A 417 -19.36 -18.60 2.13
C PRO A 417 -18.75 -19.62 1.16
N ALA A 418 -19.13 -19.55 -0.11
CA ALA A 418 -18.61 -20.44 -1.13
C ALA A 418 -17.11 -20.18 -1.40
N PRO A 419 -16.30 -21.22 -1.68
CA PRO A 419 -14.84 -21.11 -1.81
C PRO A 419 -14.34 -20.13 -2.86
N GLU A 420 -15.12 -19.88 -3.91
CA GLU A 420 -14.80 -18.91 -4.98
C GLU A 420 -14.71 -17.46 -4.50
N HIS A 421 -15.24 -17.15 -3.32
CA HIS A 421 -15.19 -15.80 -2.72
C HIS A 421 -13.97 -15.58 -1.81
N ASN A 422 -13.03 -16.53 -1.77
CA ASN A 422 -11.82 -16.38 -0.98
C ASN A 422 -10.86 -15.35 -1.63
N VAL A 423 -10.68 -14.22 -0.99
CA VAL A 423 -9.77 -13.15 -1.46
C VAL A 423 -8.28 -13.55 -1.45
N PHE A 424 -7.93 -14.66 -0.80
CA PHE A 424 -6.59 -15.25 -0.78
C PHE A 424 -6.43 -16.49 -1.68
N ALA A 425 -7.38 -16.77 -2.57
CA ALA A 425 -7.35 -17.97 -3.41
C ALA A 425 -6.05 -18.15 -4.24
N GLY A 426 -5.33 -17.04 -4.52
CA GLY A 426 -4.03 -17.05 -5.22
C GLY A 426 -2.80 -17.24 -4.34
N CYS A 427 -2.94 -17.16 -3.01
CA CYS A 427 -1.79 -17.09 -2.08
C CYS A 427 -0.97 -18.38 -2.04
N ASN A 428 -1.57 -19.53 -2.26
CA ASN A 428 -0.93 -20.85 -2.12
C ASN A 428 -0.52 -21.48 -3.48
N GLN A 429 -0.44 -20.70 -4.57
CA GLN A 429 -0.10 -21.17 -5.92
C GLN A 429 1.38 -20.95 -6.29
#